data_547f21470b546d1c2de286cd1f6c14cb
#
_entry.id   547f21470b546d1c2de286cd1f6c14cb
#
_cell.length_a   1.000
_cell.length_b   1.000
_cell.length_c   1.000
_cell.angle_alpha   90.00
_cell.angle_beta   90.00
_cell.angle_gamma   90.00
#
_symmetry.space_group_name_H-M   'P 1'
#
loop_
_entity.id
_entity.type
_entity.pdbx_description
1 polymer ?
#
loop_
_entity_poly.entity_id
_entity_poly.type
_entity_poly.pdbx_seq_one_letter_code
_entity_poly.pdbx_strand_id
1 'polypeptide(L)'
;MTPVIAGVGVLLFLGALGFTGYNAFFRRDASQPVPQATNPTNPPVDANANPGADSTATTPTTTPAQPGNVANALSWGDRVLFTDASNPDLQAGAAAYATGDYATAAAKFEAARKAVRNDPEALIYLNNARIGATPALGIAAVVPIGDTPNTARELLRGVAQAQDEAIKAGTPVKVLIANDRNDADQATAIANALVQDPNVIGVIGHGTSTTTLAAAPIYQQGQLPIISPTSTTTELATLARDGGNFVFRVIPSDQFTGTTLARHMLSQGQSRPIVFYNSQSSYSKSLQEAFSTTLGLEGGQVAKLVDLSQGNPAAELQGSGADAVVLLPDSATFDAAIAVAQLNNGQLPILAGDAFYRIEALQKGGASLTGTVVTVPWHPLKSTPPFAQTSSGLWGGDVNWRTALSYDAFQALSSARTVGNVTPAQGQQGRAAIGQALAGQGFSANGSTGAIGFLPSGDRNATVLLVEVKPGSRSGTGFDFVPLP
;
A
#
# COMPACT_ATOMS: atom_id res chain seq x y z
N MET A 1 -48.28 34.98 -1.82
CA MET A 1 -49.27 34.17 -2.49
C MET A 1 -48.58 33.44 -3.63
N THR A 2 -48.40 32.14 -3.43
CA THR A 2 -48.42 31.00 -4.39
C THR A 2 -47.35 30.91 -5.48
N PRO A 3 -47.00 29.66 -5.87
CA PRO A 3 -46.45 28.54 -5.16
C PRO A 3 -45.18 27.99 -5.83
N VAL A 4 -44.33 27.33 -5.10
CA VAL A 4 -43.23 26.48 -5.61
C VAL A 4 -43.61 25.02 -5.31
N ILE A 5 -44.09 24.29 -6.29
CA ILE A 5 -44.07 22.81 -6.30
C ILE A 5 -44.12 22.39 -7.77
N ALA A 6 -42.93 22.06 -8.34
CA ALA A 6 -42.77 21.16 -9.50
C ALA A 6 -41.26 20.95 -9.68
N GLY A 7 -40.73 19.83 -9.22
CA GLY A 7 -39.32 19.52 -9.43
C GLY A 7 -38.79 18.22 -8.82
N VAL A 8 -39.64 17.37 -8.23
CA VAL A 8 -39.20 16.12 -7.57
C VAL A 8 -39.57 14.84 -8.32
N GLY A 9 -40.30 14.95 -9.45
CA GLY A 9 -40.86 13.78 -10.13
C GLY A 9 -39.99 13.12 -11.21
N VAL A 10 -38.90 13.72 -11.65
CA VAL A 10 -38.17 13.21 -12.85
C VAL A 10 -36.93 12.39 -12.52
N LEU A 11 -36.39 12.48 -11.30
CA LEU A 11 -35.17 11.73 -10.91
C LEU A 11 -35.40 10.28 -10.46
N LEU A 12 -36.64 9.85 -10.22
CA LEU A 12 -36.96 8.48 -9.79
C LEU A 12 -37.23 7.52 -10.97
N PHE A 13 -37.43 8.01 -12.19
CA PHE A 13 -37.73 7.16 -13.35
C PHE A 13 -36.49 6.66 -14.12
N LEU A 14 -35.33 7.31 -13.97
CA LEU A 14 -34.08 6.89 -14.61
C LEU A 14 -33.31 5.83 -13.81
N GLY A 15 -33.58 5.67 -12.52
CA GLY A 15 -32.97 4.63 -11.67
C GLY A 15 -33.55 3.23 -11.87
N ALA A 16 -34.81 3.11 -12.32
CA ALA A 16 -35.50 1.82 -12.49
C ALA A 16 -35.15 1.12 -13.81
N LEU A 17 -34.74 1.85 -14.84
CA LEU A 17 -34.38 1.28 -16.16
C LEU A 17 -32.91 0.80 -16.20
N GLY A 18 -32.03 1.32 -15.34
CA GLY A 18 -30.64 0.85 -15.22
C GLY A 18 -30.52 -0.48 -14.49
N PHE A 19 -31.44 -0.77 -13.55
CA PHE A 19 -31.37 -1.98 -12.71
C PHE A 19 -31.91 -3.24 -13.41
N THR A 20 -32.83 -3.08 -14.37
CA THR A 20 -33.37 -4.20 -15.15
C THR A 20 -32.47 -4.63 -16.31
N GLY A 21 -31.62 -3.72 -16.84
CA GLY A 21 -30.66 -4.05 -17.90
C GLY A 21 -29.46 -4.84 -17.39
N TYR A 22 -29.02 -4.59 -16.13
CA TYR A 22 -27.86 -5.24 -15.53
C TYR A 22 -28.09 -6.74 -15.22
N ASN A 23 -29.33 -7.13 -14.86
CA ASN A 23 -29.63 -8.52 -14.53
C ASN A 23 -29.88 -9.44 -15.74
N ALA A 24 -30.03 -8.90 -16.96
CA ALA A 24 -30.29 -9.70 -18.17
C ALA A 24 -28.98 -10.20 -18.84
N PHE A 25 -27.83 -9.61 -18.52
CA PHE A 25 -26.57 -9.94 -19.21
C PHE A 25 -25.71 -11.02 -18.50
N PHE A 26 -26.05 -11.45 -17.28
CA PHE A 26 -25.24 -12.38 -16.48
C PHE A 26 -25.91 -13.69 -16.08
N ARG A 27 -27.08 -14.06 -16.66
CA ARG A 27 -27.61 -15.42 -16.51
C ARG A 27 -27.15 -16.30 -17.68
N ARG A 28 -26.03 -17.02 -17.48
CA ARG A 28 -25.70 -18.19 -18.28
C ARG A 28 -26.44 -19.39 -17.71
N ASP A 29 -27.27 -20.01 -18.55
CA ASP A 29 -27.96 -21.28 -18.31
C ASP A 29 -26.94 -22.40 -18.03
N ALA A 30 -27.08 -23.04 -16.87
CA ALA A 30 -26.38 -24.24 -16.48
C ALA A 30 -27.15 -25.49 -16.95
N SER A 31 -27.06 -25.82 -18.24
CA SER A 31 -27.51 -27.13 -18.73
C SER A 31 -26.92 -27.44 -20.12
N GLN A 32 -25.64 -27.85 -20.14
CA GLN A 32 -25.09 -28.68 -21.22
C GLN A 32 -24.02 -29.61 -20.62
N PRO A 33 -24.03 -30.90 -20.98
CA PRO A 33 -23.04 -31.85 -20.42
C PRO A 33 -21.67 -31.68 -21.08
N VAL A 34 -20.63 -31.75 -20.24
CA VAL A 34 -19.20 -31.70 -20.63
C VAL A 34 -18.81 -32.98 -21.32
N PRO A 35 -18.16 -32.97 -22.51
CA PRO A 35 -17.59 -34.17 -23.12
C PRO A 35 -16.36 -34.66 -22.33
N GLN A 36 -16.36 -35.96 -21.99
CA GLN A 36 -15.20 -36.64 -21.42
C GLN A 36 -14.02 -36.65 -22.38
N ALA A 37 -12.86 -36.17 -21.94
CA ALA A 37 -11.60 -36.32 -22.64
C ALA A 37 -11.06 -37.74 -22.47
N THR A 38 -10.82 -38.42 -23.57
CA THR A 38 -10.15 -39.72 -23.63
C THR A 38 -8.65 -39.55 -23.48
N ASN A 39 -8.04 -40.33 -22.59
CA ASN A 39 -6.59 -40.41 -22.40
C ASN A 39 -5.91 -41.01 -23.67
N PRO A 40 -4.79 -40.45 -24.13
CA PRO A 40 -3.91 -41.13 -25.05
C PRO A 40 -2.95 -42.07 -24.31
N THR A 41 -2.94 -43.31 -24.73
CA THR A 41 -2.03 -44.38 -24.34
C THR A 41 -0.59 -44.11 -24.79
N ASN A 42 0.38 -44.27 -23.86
CA ASN A 42 1.84 -44.27 -24.17
C ASN A 42 2.26 -45.54 -24.90
N PRO A 43 3.15 -45.44 -25.92
CA PRO A 43 3.89 -46.61 -26.45
C PRO A 43 5.12 -46.93 -25.58
N PRO A 44 5.63 -48.17 -25.65
CA PRO A 44 6.63 -48.71 -24.73
C PRO A 44 8.05 -48.21 -25.00
N VAL A 45 8.82 -48.10 -23.90
CA VAL A 45 10.23 -47.69 -23.85
C VAL A 45 11.12 -48.87 -24.21
N ASP A 46 11.99 -48.73 -25.24
CA ASP A 46 13.11 -49.62 -25.52
C ASP A 46 14.34 -49.20 -24.71
N ALA A 47 14.93 -50.18 -24.00
CA ALA A 47 16.14 -50.01 -23.23
C ALA A 47 17.33 -50.46 -24.10
N ASN A 48 18.23 -49.51 -24.45
CA ASN A 48 19.70 -49.74 -24.52
C ASN A 48 20.40 -48.58 -25.24
N ALA A 49 21.20 -47.81 -24.52
CA ALA A 49 22.55 -47.34 -24.93
C ALA A 49 23.09 -46.32 -23.91
N ASN A 50 24.23 -46.62 -23.39
CA ASN A 50 25.09 -45.82 -22.54
C ASN A 50 26.35 -45.42 -23.35
N PRO A 51 27.30 -44.60 -22.84
CA PRO A 51 27.24 -43.19 -22.46
C PRO A 51 28.27 -42.31 -23.21
N GLY A 52 28.17 -41.01 -23.08
CA GLY A 52 29.27 -40.11 -23.44
C GLY A 52 28.98 -38.63 -23.42
N ALA A 53 29.60 -37.93 -22.44
CA ALA A 53 30.08 -36.55 -22.42
C ALA A 53 29.07 -35.38 -22.29
N ASP A 54 28.99 -34.89 -21.06
CA ASP A 54 29.28 -33.52 -20.64
C ASP A 54 28.69 -32.33 -21.45
N SER A 55 27.62 -31.73 -20.88
CA SER A 55 27.49 -30.26 -20.81
C SER A 55 26.44 -29.90 -19.75
N THR A 56 26.92 -29.35 -18.65
CA THR A 56 26.17 -28.83 -17.52
C THR A 56 25.42 -27.57 -17.94
N ALA A 57 24.15 -27.71 -18.32
CA ALA A 57 23.18 -26.63 -18.26
C ALA A 57 22.42 -26.77 -16.95
N THR A 58 22.84 -26.02 -15.93
CA THR A 58 22.10 -25.86 -14.69
C THR A 58 20.84 -25.04 -14.96
N THR A 59 19.72 -25.72 -15.12
CA THR A 59 18.40 -25.14 -15.00
C THR A 59 18.27 -24.68 -13.53
N PRO A 60 17.92 -23.42 -13.22
CA PRO A 60 17.64 -23.05 -11.84
C PRO A 60 16.34 -23.74 -11.42
N THR A 61 16.47 -24.80 -10.62
CA THR A 61 15.36 -25.37 -9.87
C THR A 61 14.95 -24.33 -8.84
N THR A 62 13.90 -23.57 -9.12
CA THR A 62 13.23 -22.78 -8.10
C THR A 62 12.57 -23.76 -7.14
N THR A 63 13.27 -24.12 -6.08
CA THR A 63 12.67 -24.74 -4.91
C THR A 63 11.60 -23.79 -4.41
N PRO A 64 10.33 -24.22 -4.19
CA PRO A 64 9.34 -23.38 -3.52
C PRO A 64 9.95 -22.95 -2.19
N ALA A 65 10.01 -21.64 -1.95
CA ALA A 65 10.49 -21.10 -0.69
C ALA A 65 9.64 -21.74 0.43
N GLN A 66 10.27 -22.54 1.29
CA GLN A 66 9.60 -22.97 2.52
C GLN A 66 9.09 -21.73 3.21
N PRO A 67 7.84 -21.73 3.76
CA PRO A 67 7.33 -20.62 4.55
C PRO A 67 8.39 -20.31 5.61
N GLY A 68 9.06 -19.17 5.48
CA GLY A 68 10.09 -18.76 6.44
C GLY A 68 9.42 -18.75 7.81
N ASN A 69 10.11 -19.26 8.84
CA ASN A 69 9.58 -19.30 10.19
C ASN A 69 8.98 -17.92 10.52
N VAL A 70 7.65 -17.81 10.54
CA VAL A 70 6.90 -16.55 10.72
C VAL A 70 7.39 -15.81 11.96
N ALA A 71 7.78 -16.55 13.02
CA ALA A 71 8.34 -15.98 14.23
C ALA A 71 9.58 -15.12 13.98
N ASN A 72 10.38 -15.41 12.94
CA ASN A 72 11.55 -14.60 12.60
C ASN A 72 11.18 -13.31 11.84
N ALA A 73 9.97 -13.23 11.31
CA ALA A 73 9.45 -12.05 10.62
C ALA A 73 8.75 -11.05 11.56
N LEU A 74 8.56 -11.40 12.83
CA LEU A 74 7.83 -10.61 13.82
C LEU A 74 8.79 -10.12 14.94
N SER A 75 8.61 -8.88 15.40
CA SER A 75 9.37 -8.35 16.53
C SER A 75 8.58 -7.28 17.30
N TRP A 76 8.50 -7.47 18.62
CA TRP A 76 8.07 -6.44 19.58
C TRP A 76 9.22 -5.55 20.05
N GLY A 77 10.45 -5.81 19.62
CA GLY A 77 11.71 -5.21 20.06
C GLY A 77 12.75 -6.25 20.47
N ASP A 78 12.38 -7.54 20.41
CA ASP A 78 13.22 -8.68 20.79
C ASP A 78 14.23 -9.11 19.70
N ARG A 79 14.14 -8.52 18.51
CA ARG A 79 15.06 -8.70 17.39
C ARG A 79 15.05 -7.52 16.43
N VAL A 80 16.15 -7.31 15.72
CA VAL A 80 16.29 -6.32 14.66
C VAL A 80 15.83 -6.94 13.34
N LEU A 81 14.93 -6.26 12.62
CA LEU A 81 14.39 -6.73 11.35
C LEU A 81 15.07 -6.07 10.14
N PHE A 82 15.56 -4.82 10.27
CA PHE A 82 16.37 -4.19 9.24
C PHE A 82 17.83 -4.60 9.38
N THR A 83 18.35 -5.33 8.39
CA THR A 83 19.71 -5.88 8.39
C THR A 83 20.66 -5.21 7.41
N ASP A 84 20.17 -4.20 6.67
CA ASP A 84 20.91 -3.46 5.67
C ASP A 84 21.90 -2.44 6.26
N ALA A 85 21.79 -2.14 7.55
CA ALA A 85 22.73 -1.31 8.29
C ALA A 85 22.99 -1.91 9.69
N SER A 86 24.26 -1.95 10.09
CA SER A 86 24.63 -2.43 11.43
C SER A 86 24.50 -1.30 12.45
N ASN A 87 23.76 -1.53 13.52
CA ASN A 87 23.67 -0.65 14.69
C ASN A 87 23.85 -1.49 15.97
N PRO A 88 25.06 -1.49 16.57
CA PRO A 88 25.34 -2.32 17.75
C PRO A 88 24.44 -2.01 18.96
N ASP A 89 24.06 -0.75 19.17
CA ASP A 89 23.15 -0.39 20.25
C ASP A 89 21.72 -0.89 20.00
N LEU A 90 21.26 -0.91 18.74
CA LEU A 90 19.96 -1.49 18.38
C LEU A 90 19.94 -3.00 18.66
N GLN A 91 21.02 -3.71 18.30
CA GLN A 91 21.16 -5.15 18.56
C GLN A 91 21.25 -5.46 20.07
N ALA A 92 22.02 -4.67 20.82
CA ALA A 92 22.13 -4.81 22.27
C ALA A 92 20.79 -4.51 22.97
N GLY A 93 20.04 -3.52 22.49
CA GLY A 93 18.70 -3.21 22.95
C GLY A 93 17.73 -4.37 22.72
N ALA A 94 17.76 -5.00 21.54
CA ALA A 94 16.92 -6.13 21.21
C ALA A 94 17.23 -7.36 22.09
N ALA A 95 18.51 -7.64 22.35
CA ALA A 95 18.93 -8.70 23.25
C ALA A 95 18.44 -8.47 24.70
N ALA A 96 18.54 -7.23 25.21
CA ALA A 96 18.03 -6.87 26.53
C ALA A 96 16.48 -6.97 26.60
N TYR A 97 15.78 -6.52 25.54
CA TYR A 97 14.33 -6.62 25.44
C TYR A 97 13.84 -8.10 25.47
N ALA A 98 14.55 -8.98 24.77
CA ALA A 98 14.24 -10.40 24.69
C ALA A 98 14.34 -11.10 26.07
N THR A 99 15.17 -10.58 26.98
CA THR A 99 15.32 -11.09 28.35
C THR A 99 14.42 -10.38 29.37
N GLY A 100 13.63 -9.40 28.94
CA GLY A 100 12.74 -8.62 29.80
C GLY A 100 13.44 -7.49 30.57
N ASP A 101 14.71 -7.22 30.29
CA ASP A 101 15.43 -6.06 30.83
C ASP A 101 15.08 -4.80 30.03
N TYR A 102 13.85 -4.31 30.26
CA TYR A 102 13.32 -3.15 29.54
C TYR A 102 14.07 -1.85 29.85
N ALA A 103 14.70 -1.73 31.00
CA ALA A 103 15.47 -0.55 31.36
C ALA A 103 16.74 -0.43 30.50
N THR A 104 17.52 -1.52 30.42
CA THR A 104 18.70 -1.59 29.54
C THR A 104 18.30 -1.48 28.08
N ALA A 105 17.21 -2.16 27.66
CA ALA A 105 16.68 -2.08 26.31
C ALA A 105 16.34 -0.63 25.91
N ALA A 106 15.64 0.12 26.75
CA ALA A 106 15.29 1.51 26.51
C ALA A 106 16.54 2.40 26.38
N ALA A 107 17.54 2.24 27.26
CA ALA A 107 18.77 3.00 27.18
C ALA A 107 19.54 2.73 25.87
N LYS A 108 19.60 1.47 25.43
CA LYS A 108 20.26 1.06 24.19
C LYS A 108 19.52 1.53 22.94
N PHE A 109 18.19 1.40 22.88
CA PHE A 109 17.39 1.93 21.77
C PHE A 109 17.46 3.47 21.69
N GLU A 110 17.55 4.16 22.82
CA GLU A 110 17.76 5.61 22.83
C GLU A 110 19.13 5.99 22.25
N ALA A 111 20.19 5.24 22.58
CA ALA A 111 21.51 5.42 21.99
C ALA A 111 21.50 5.17 20.47
N ALA A 112 20.84 4.08 20.03
CA ALA A 112 20.65 3.78 18.63
C ALA A 112 19.96 4.94 17.87
N ARG A 113 18.91 5.50 18.46
CA ARG A 113 18.21 6.68 17.91
C ARG A 113 19.05 7.96 17.87
N LYS A 114 19.92 8.17 18.84
CA LYS A 114 20.85 9.31 18.81
C LYS A 114 21.86 9.18 17.69
N ALA A 115 22.31 7.95 17.40
CA ALA A 115 23.21 7.67 16.29
C ALA A 115 22.53 7.81 14.92
N VAL A 116 21.29 7.34 14.79
CA VAL A 116 20.49 7.38 13.54
C VAL A 116 19.11 7.93 13.84
N ARG A 117 18.97 9.26 13.76
CA ARG A 117 17.76 9.98 14.17
C ARG A 117 16.49 9.55 13.42
N ASN A 118 16.61 9.20 12.14
CA ASN A 118 15.49 8.86 11.28
C ASN A 118 15.17 7.34 11.21
N ASP A 119 15.71 6.55 12.17
CA ASP A 119 15.41 5.13 12.29
C ASP A 119 14.08 4.90 13.02
N PRO A 120 13.01 4.45 12.32
CA PRO A 120 11.72 4.20 12.94
C PRO A 120 11.69 2.90 13.76
N GLU A 121 12.47 1.88 13.42
CA GLU A 121 12.58 0.64 14.18
C GLU A 121 13.10 0.91 15.58
N ALA A 122 14.17 1.70 15.68
CA ALA A 122 14.74 2.10 16.97
C ALA A 122 13.73 2.90 17.82
N LEU A 123 12.90 3.77 17.23
CA LEU A 123 11.89 4.52 17.97
C LEU A 123 10.75 3.62 18.46
N ILE A 124 10.23 2.72 17.63
CA ILE A 124 9.19 1.78 18.01
C ILE A 124 9.66 0.89 19.17
N TYR A 125 10.88 0.36 19.07
CA TYR A 125 11.43 -0.51 20.11
C TYR A 125 11.72 0.24 21.41
N LEU A 126 12.21 1.48 21.33
CA LEU A 126 12.35 2.36 22.48
C LEU A 126 10.99 2.58 23.18
N ASN A 127 9.96 2.87 22.44
CA ASN A 127 8.61 3.09 22.93
C ASN A 127 8.04 1.81 23.58
N ASN A 128 8.23 0.66 22.94
CA ASN A 128 7.82 -0.63 23.50
C ASN A 128 8.57 -0.96 24.80
N ALA A 129 9.88 -0.66 24.86
CA ALA A 129 10.69 -0.86 26.07
C ALA A 129 10.28 0.09 27.21
N ARG A 130 9.89 1.34 26.90
CA ARG A 130 9.36 2.29 27.90
C ARG A 130 8.02 1.84 28.49
N ILE A 131 7.15 1.21 27.69
CA ILE A 131 5.93 0.58 28.18
C ILE A 131 6.28 -0.65 29.06
N GLY A 132 7.33 -1.39 28.71
CA GLY A 132 7.86 -2.51 29.48
C GLY A 132 6.84 -3.59 29.73
N ALA A 133 6.72 -4.05 30.99
CA ALA A 133 5.77 -5.09 31.40
C ALA A 133 4.35 -4.56 31.63
N THR A 134 4.11 -3.26 31.53
CA THR A 134 2.77 -2.69 31.73
C THR A 134 1.79 -3.25 30.67
N PRO A 135 0.61 -3.76 31.09
CA PRO A 135 -0.39 -4.24 30.15
C PRO A 135 -0.77 -3.15 29.14
N ALA A 136 -0.59 -3.42 27.85
CA ALA A 136 -0.92 -2.51 26.77
C ALA A 136 -1.47 -3.29 25.58
N LEU A 137 -2.37 -2.66 24.84
CA LEU A 137 -2.85 -3.19 23.56
C LEU A 137 -1.74 -3.13 22.51
N GLY A 138 -1.78 -4.03 21.53
CA GLY A 138 -0.83 -4.11 20.45
C GLY A 138 -1.46 -3.80 19.10
N ILE A 139 -0.73 -3.04 18.28
CA ILE A 139 -1.02 -2.84 16.85
C ILE A 139 0.13 -3.48 16.07
N ALA A 140 -0.18 -4.31 15.06
CA ALA A 140 0.83 -4.84 14.16
C ALA A 140 1.04 -3.89 12.98
N ALA A 141 2.30 -3.55 12.67
CA ALA A 141 2.70 -2.83 11.48
C ALA A 141 3.38 -3.81 10.51
N VAL A 142 2.67 -4.19 9.44
CA VAL A 142 3.15 -5.17 8.46
C VAL A 142 3.70 -4.44 7.24
N VAL A 143 5.00 -4.59 6.98
CA VAL A 143 5.74 -3.79 6.00
C VAL A 143 6.77 -4.61 5.21
N PRO A 144 7.14 -4.21 3.97
CA PRO A 144 7.98 -4.98 3.05
C PRO A 144 9.47 -4.74 3.27
N ILE A 145 10.03 -5.06 4.45
CA ILE A 145 11.43 -4.74 4.82
C ILE A 145 12.43 -5.39 3.85
N GLY A 146 12.19 -6.66 3.45
CA GLY A 146 13.13 -7.41 2.64
C GLY A 146 13.19 -7.02 1.17
N ASP A 147 12.15 -6.38 0.65
CA ASP A 147 12.02 -6.00 -0.77
C ASP A 147 12.30 -4.49 -0.97
N THR A 148 11.59 -3.66 -0.22
CA THR A 148 11.65 -2.20 -0.33
C THR A 148 11.89 -1.55 1.03
N PRO A 149 13.13 -1.65 1.59
CA PRO A 149 13.42 -1.20 2.96
C PRO A 149 13.16 0.31 3.16
N ASN A 150 13.36 1.15 2.15
CA ASN A 150 13.04 2.57 2.25
C ASN A 150 11.54 2.82 2.40
N THR A 151 10.71 2.15 1.61
CA THR A 151 9.24 2.20 1.74
C THR A 151 8.79 1.70 3.12
N ALA A 152 9.37 0.60 3.59
CA ALA A 152 9.07 0.08 4.92
C ALA A 152 9.41 1.09 6.03
N ARG A 153 10.56 1.77 5.94
CA ARG A 153 10.93 2.83 6.89
C ARG A 153 9.97 4.02 6.85
N GLU A 154 9.52 4.41 5.66
CA GLU A 154 8.54 5.49 5.51
C GLU A 154 7.22 5.15 6.22
N LEU A 155 6.72 3.93 6.04
CA LEU A 155 5.51 3.45 6.72
C LEU A 155 5.71 3.41 8.24
N LEU A 156 6.81 2.83 8.71
CA LEU A 156 7.10 2.74 10.13
C LEU A 156 7.32 4.10 10.80
N ARG A 157 7.80 5.14 10.08
CA ARG A 157 7.92 6.50 10.64
C ARG A 157 6.58 7.06 11.09
N GLY A 158 5.53 6.89 10.29
CA GLY A 158 4.20 7.34 10.68
C GLY A 158 3.65 6.61 11.89
N VAL A 159 3.80 5.28 11.91
CA VAL A 159 3.40 4.44 13.04
C VAL A 159 4.17 4.80 14.31
N ALA A 160 5.51 4.95 14.21
CA ALA A 160 6.37 5.30 15.34
C ALA A 160 6.05 6.67 15.93
N GLN A 161 5.78 7.66 15.08
CA GLN A 161 5.39 9.00 15.51
C GLN A 161 4.05 8.96 16.25
N ALA A 162 3.04 8.31 15.68
CA ALA A 162 1.73 8.19 16.30
C ALA A 162 1.79 7.42 17.63
N GLN A 163 2.61 6.38 17.71
CA GLN A 163 2.86 5.64 18.95
C GLN A 163 3.50 6.53 20.02
N ASP A 164 4.52 7.31 19.68
CA ASP A 164 5.21 8.22 20.60
C ASP A 164 4.25 9.30 21.15
N GLU A 165 3.38 9.84 20.29
CA GLU A 165 2.34 10.79 20.66
C GLU A 165 1.28 10.15 21.57
N ALA A 166 0.84 8.92 21.29
CA ALA A 166 -0.11 8.19 22.12
C ALA A 166 0.43 7.92 23.54
N ILE A 167 1.72 7.54 23.64
CA ILE A 167 2.37 7.36 24.94
C ILE A 167 2.41 8.68 25.73
N LYS A 168 2.79 9.79 25.09
CA LYS A 168 2.79 11.13 25.71
C LYS A 168 1.39 11.59 26.15
N ALA A 169 0.36 11.15 25.43
CA ALA A 169 -1.03 11.40 25.76
C ALA A 169 -1.60 10.46 26.86
N GLY A 170 -0.78 9.53 27.40
CA GLY A 170 -1.22 8.60 28.44
C GLY A 170 -2.06 7.43 27.93
N THR A 171 -2.03 7.14 26.62
CA THR A 171 -2.77 6.04 25.99
C THR A 171 -1.81 5.05 25.31
N PRO A 172 -0.92 4.35 26.08
CA PRO A 172 0.15 3.55 25.52
C PRO A 172 -0.39 2.39 24.67
N VAL A 173 0.25 2.20 23.51
CA VAL A 173 0.02 1.09 22.57
C VAL A 173 1.37 0.54 22.17
N LYS A 174 1.57 -0.78 22.27
CA LYS A 174 2.76 -1.44 21.74
C LYS A 174 2.61 -1.67 20.24
N VAL A 175 3.72 -1.64 19.52
CA VAL A 175 3.76 -1.92 18.08
C VAL A 175 4.57 -3.18 17.82
N LEU A 176 3.94 -4.16 17.17
CA LEU A 176 4.60 -5.32 16.58
C LEU A 176 5.01 -4.98 15.15
N ILE A 177 6.28 -5.01 14.83
CA ILE A 177 6.73 -4.92 13.45
C ILE A 177 6.70 -6.31 12.82
N ALA A 178 6.14 -6.41 11.61
CA ALA A 178 6.11 -7.65 10.83
C ALA A 178 6.63 -7.40 9.41
N ASN A 179 7.51 -8.30 8.93
CA ASN A 179 8.12 -8.22 7.62
C ASN A 179 7.46 -9.22 6.65
N ASP A 180 6.58 -8.74 5.76
CA ASP A 180 5.95 -9.57 4.72
C ASP A 180 6.83 -9.74 3.47
N ARG A 181 7.97 -9.04 3.38
CA ARG A 181 8.95 -9.14 2.28
C ARG A 181 8.35 -8.85 0.90
N ASN A 182 7.18 -8.23 0.84
CA ASN A 182 6.34 -8.07 -0.37
C ASN A 182 5.99 -9.42 -1.02
N ASP A 183 5.84 -10.47 -0.22
CA ASP A 183 5.52 -11.82 -0.64
C ASP A 183 4.11 -12.22 -0.16
N ALA A 184 3.26 -12.70 -1.07
CA ALA A 184 1.85 -13.00 -0.77
C ALA A 184 1.69 -14.19 0.19
N ASP A 185 2.54 -15.21 0.08
CA ASP A 185 2.50 -16.38 0.97
C ASP A 185 2.97 -15.99 2.38
N GLN A 186 4.02 -15.16 2.47
CA GLN A 186 4.49 -14.63 3.74
C GLN A 186 3.44 -13.73 4.39
N ALA A 187 2.76 -12.86 3.61
CA ALA A 187 1.68 -12.02 4.08
C ALA A 187 0.52 -12.86 4.65
N THR A 188 0.15 -13.94 3.95
CA THR A 188 -0.86 -14.91 4.39
C THR A 188 -0.45 -15.61 5.70
N ALA A 189 0.80 -16.04 5.80
CA ALA A 189 1.33 -16.69 6.99
C ALA A 189 1.36 -15.73 8.20
N ILE A 190 1.76 -14.47 8.00
CA ILE A 190 1.73 -13.41 9.02
C ILE A 190 0.27 -13.14 9.44
N ALA A 191 -0.67 -13.00 8.52
CA ALA A 191 -2.06 -12.75 8.84
C ALA A 191 -2.66 -13.84 9.75
N ASN A 192 -2.40 -15.12 9.44
CA ASN A 192 -2.81 -16.24 10.28
C ASN A 192 -2.20 -16.15 11.68
N ALA A 193 -0.92 -15.80 11.82
CA ALA A 193 -0.27 -15.65 13.11
C ALA A 193 -0.87 -14.47 13.91
N LEU A 194 -1.11 -13.32 13.27
CA LEU A 194 -1.67 -12.13 13.92
C LEU A 194 -3.12 -12.33 14.39
N VAL A 195 -3.93 -13.07 13.62
CA VAL A 195 -5.30 -13.43 14.05
C VAL A 195 -5.28 -14.27 15.32
N GLN A 196 -4.28 -15.13 15.51
CA GLN A 196 -4.13 -15.97 16.71
C GLN A 196 -3.47 -15.25 17.90
N ASP A 197 -2.78 -14.11 17.68
CA ASP A 197 -2.13 -13.38 18.78
C ASP A 197 -3.16 -12.56 19.58
N PRO A 198 -3.43 -12.90 20.86
CA PRO A 198 -4.43 -12.20 21.66
C PRO A 198 -4.07 -10.75 21.99
N ASN A 199 -2.80 -10.36 21.85
CA ASN A 199 -2.32 -9.02 22.16
C ASN A 199 -2.55 -8.03 21.00
N VAL A 200 -2.70 -8.51 19.77
CA VAL A 200 -2.88 -7.67 18.57
C VAL A 200 -4.36 -7.37 18.37
N ILE A 201 -4.71 -6.07 18.39
CA ILE A 201 -6.09 -5.60 18.23
C ILE A 201 -6.38 -4.95 16.88
N GLY A 202 -5.36 -4.70 16.08
CA GLY A 202 -5.48 -4.09 14.75
C GLY A 202 -4.17 -4.18 13.97
N VAL A 203 -4.28 -4.04 12.66
CA VAL A 203 -3.15 -4.14 11.72
C VAL A 203 -3.07 -2.87 10.89
N ILE A 204 -1.86 -2.33 10.74
CA ILE A 204 -1.51 -1.30 9.77
C ILE A 204 -0.65 -1.96 8.69
N GLY A 205 -1.10 -1.98 7.48
CA GLY A 205 -0.43 -2.69 6.36
C GLY A 205 -1.45 -3.24 5.37
N HIS A 206 -1.07 -4.11 4.50
CA HIS A 206 0.28 -4.42 4.08
C HIS A 206 0.83 -3.31 3.16
N GLY A 207 2.11 -3.44 2.78
CA GLY A 207 2.78 -2.38 2.01
C GLY A 207 2.40 -2.30 0.53
N THR A 208 1.77 -3.35 -0.04
CA THR A 208 1.34 -3.42 -1.45
C THR A 208 -0.08 -3.99 -1.59
N SER A 209 -0.75 -3.70 -2.71
CA SER A 209 -2.08 -4.24 -2.99
C SER A 209 -2.08 -5.76 -3.07
N THR A 210 -1.06 -6.37 -3.67
CA THR A 210 -0.95 -7.83 -3.81
C THR A 210 -0.88 -8.53 -2.44
N THR A 211 -0.02 -8.06 -1.53
CA THR A 211 0.10 -8.64 -0.18
C THR A 211 -1.13 -8.35 0.68
N THR A 212 -1.75 -7.17 0.51
CA THR A 212 -2.98 -6.84 1.22
C THR A 212 -4.14 -7.74 0.79
N LEU A 213 -4.32 -7.97 -0.52
CA LEU A 213 -5.38 -8.86 -1.03
C LEU A 213 -5.20 -10.31 -0.57
N ALA A 214 -3.97 -10.78 -0.45
CA ALA A 214 -3.68 -12.13 0.06
C ALA A 214 -4.05 -12.29 1.55
N ALA A 215 -3.79 -11.25 2.35
CA ALA A 215 -3.99 -11.28 3.81
C ALA A 215 -5.40 -10.85 4.25
N ALA A 216 -6.05 -9.93 3.54
CA ALA A 216 -7.29 -9.30 3.95
C ALA A 216 -8.46 -10.28 4.22
N PRO A 217 -8.68 -11.35 3.43
CA PRO A 217 -9.72 -12.35 3.75
C PRO A 217 -9.52 -13.02 5.11
N ILE A 218 -8.25 -13.24 5.53
CA ILE A 218 -7.91 -13.85 6.83
C ILE A 218 -8.25 -12.87 7.96
N TYR A 219 -7.89 -11.61 7.83
CA TYR A 219 -8.24 -10.58 8.79
C TYR A 219 -9.75 -10.37 8.89
N GLN A 220 -10.46 -10.35 7.75
CA GLN A 220 -11.91 -10.24 7.70
C GLN A 220 -12.57 -11.42 8.45
N GLN A 221 -12.15 -12.65 8.18
CA GLN A 221 -12.66 -13.86 8.83
C GLN A 221 -12.32 -13.91 10.32
N GLY A 222 -11.10 -13.50 10.67
CA GLY A 222 -10.59 -13.45 12.06
C GLY A 222 -11.08 -12.24 12.85
N GLN A 223 -11.93 -11.39 12.27
CA GLN A 223 -12.43 -10.15 12.86
C GLN A 223 -11.32 -9.26 13.43
N LEU A 224 -10.14 -9.26 12.79
CA LEU A 224 -9.01 -8.41 13.13
C LEU A 224 -8.99 -7.19 12.20
N PRO A 225 -9.30 -5.98 12.69
CA PRO A 225 -9.31 -4.79 11.84
C PRO A 225 -7.96 -4.54 11.19
N ILE A 226 -7.95 -4.39 9.87
CA ILE A 226 -6.78 -3.92 9.11
C ILE A 226 -7.09 -2.57 8.48
N ILE A 227 -6.14 -1.64 8.57
CA ILE A 227 -6.17 -0.38 7.83
C ILE A 227 -4.93 -0.29 6.94
N SER A 228 -5.14 -0.39 5.62
CA SER A 228 -4.03 -0.23 4.68
C SER A 228 -3.74 1.25 4.40
N PRO A 229 -2.48 1.69 4.57
CA PRO A 229 -2.06 3.05 4.22
C PRO A 229 -1.67 3.21 2.75
N THR A 230 -1.54 2.13 1.98
CA THR A 230 -0.90 2.14 0.66
C THR A 230 -1.61 1.33 -0.42
N SER A 231 -2.54 0.43 -0.07
CA SER A 231 -3.17 -0.47 -1.05
C SER A 231 -4.37 0.21 -1.71
N THR A 232 -4.22 0.53 -2.98
CA THR A 232 -5.18 1.34 -3.75
C THR A 232 -6.13 0.53 -4.61
N THR A 233 -5.84 -0.78 -4.85
CA THR A 233 -6.66 -1.63 -5.73
C THR A 233 -8.15 -1.57 -5.42
N THR A 234 -8.97 -1.48 -6.46
CA THR A 234 -10.44 -1.44 -6.33
C THR A 234 -11.02 -2.72 -5.76
N GLU A 235 -10.30 -3.84 -5.86
CA GLU A 235 -10.75 -5.15 -5.36
C GLU A 235 -10.95 -5.17 -3.83
N LEU A 236 -10.21 -4.36 -3.05
CA LEU A 236 -10.38 -4.31 -1.59
C LEU A 236 -11.79 -3.92 -1.17
N ALA A 237 -12.46 -3.03 -1.92
CA ALA A 237 -13.83 -2.63 -1.64
C ALA A 237 -14.86 -3.78 -1.76
N THR A 238 -14.49 -4.89 -2.43
CA THR A 238 -15.35 -6.06 -2.59
C THR A 238 -15.29 -7.04 -1.42
N LEU A 239 -14.35 -6.83 -0.48
CA LEU A 239 -14.15 -7.71 0.68
C LEU A 239 -15.08 -7.40 1.85
N ALA A 240 -15.74 -6.25 1.85
CA ALA A 240 -16.80 -5.95 2.81
C ALA A 240 -17.95 -6.96 2.65
N ARG A 241 -18.41 -7.56 3.77
CA ARG A 241 -19.38 -8.66 3.79
C ARG A 241 -20.49 -8.40 4.81
N ASP A 242 -21.58 -9.16 4.68
CA ASP A 242 -22.58 -9.30 5.72
C ASP A 242 -21.90 -9.79 7.02
N GLY A 243 -22.13 -9.08 8.12
CA GLY A 243 -21.48 -9.36 9.41
C GLY A 243 -20.44 -8.33 9.86
N GLY A 244 -20.22 -7.28 9.06
CA GLY A 244 -19.33 -6.17 9.35
C GLY A 244 -18.09 -6.12 8.45
N ASN A 245 -17.48 -4.95 8.42
CA ASN A 245 -16.26 -4.74 7.67
C ASN A 245 -15.07 -4.64 8.63
N PHE A 246 -14.01 -5.39 8.35
CA PHE A 246 -12.74 -5.36 9.09
C PHE A 246 -11.57 -4.96 8.19
N VAL A 247 -11.83 -4.64 6.91
CA VAL A 247 -10.82 -4.23 5.93
C VAL A 247 -11.07 -2.79 5.53
N PHE A 248 -10.13 -1.92 5.86
CA PHE A 248 -10.20 -0.48 5.63
C PHE A 248 -8.94 0.02 4.93
N ARG A 249 -9.02 1.21 4.32
CA ARG A 249 -7.84 1.94 3.81
C ARG A 249 -7.98 3.44 4.00
N VAL A 250 -6.88 4.09 4.33
CA VAL A 250 -6.81 5.55 4.45
C VAL A 250 -6.32 6.23 3.17
N ILE A 251 -5.83 5.47 2.20
CA ILE A 251 -5.43 5.94 0.87
C ILE A 251 -6.65 5.94 -0.08
N PRO A 252 -6.79 6.93 -0.99
CA PRO A 252 -7.78 6.88 -2.06
C PRO A 252 -7.61 5.65 -2.94
N SER A 253 -8.71 5.09 -3.44
CA SER A 253 -8.65 3.94 -4.36
C SER A 253 -8.13 4.34 -5.75
N ASP A 254 -7.70 3.34 -6.53
CA ASP A 254 -7.28 3.53 -7.93
C ASP A 254 -8.39 4.14 -8.78
N GLN A 255 -9.66 3.97 -8.41
CA GLN A 255 -10.78 4.63 -9.08
C GLN A 255 -10.61 6.16 -9.05
N PHE A 256 -10.24 6.74 -7.90
CA PHE A 256 -10.02 8.18 -7.78
C PHE A 256 -8.72 8.62 -8.46
N THR A 257 -7.66 7.84 -8.28
CA THR A 257 -6.34 8.10 -8.86
C THR A 257 -6.36 8.06 -10.38
N GLY A 258 -6.91 6.99 -10.97
CA GLY A 258 -7.05 6.83 -12.41
C GLY A 258 -7.95 7.90 -13.04
N THR A 259 -9.07 8.24 -12.37
CA THR A 259 -9.94 9.34 -12.80
C THR A 259 -9.20 10.67 -12.81
N THR A 260 -8.43 10.97 -11.76
CA THR A 260 -7.66 12.23 -11.66
C THR A 260 -6.60 12.33 -12.76
N LEU A 261 -5.86 11.23 -13.01
CA LEU A 261 -4.86 11.18 -14.09
C LEU A 261 -5.50 11.38 -15.48
N ALA A 262 -6.56 10.64 -15.79
CA ALA A 262 -7.22 10.72 -17.09
C ALA A 262 -7.78 12.12 -17.37
N ARG A 263 -8.47 12.71 -16.39
CA ARG A 263 -9.03 14.07 -16.51
C ARG A 263 -7.95 15.13 -16.64
N HIS A 264 -6.87 15.02 -15.86
CA HIS A 264 -5.75 15.94 -16.00
C HIS A 264 -5.18 15.87 -17.41
N MET A 265 -4.88 14.68 -17.91
CA MET A 265 -4.34 14.48 -19.26
C MET A 265 -5.25 15.08 -20.34
N LEU A 266 -6.56 14.78 -20.29
CA LEU A 266 -7.55 15.32 -21.22
C LEU A 266 -7.63 16.86 -21.15
N SER A 267 -7.54 17.44 -19.93
CA SER A 267 -7.53 18.91 -19.76
C SER A 267 -6.32 19.60 -20.38
N GLN A 268 -5.22 18.85 -20.58
CA GLN A 268 -4.02 19.34 -21.27
C GLN A 268 -4.06 19.08 -22.79
N GLY A 269 -5.17 18.55 -23.31
CA GLY A 269 -5.37 18.30 -24.74
C GLY A 269 -4.79 16.98 -25.24
N GLN A 270 -4.26 16.12 -24.36
CA GLN A 270 -3.83 14.78 -24.74
C GLN A 270 -5.01 13.80 -24.56
N SER A 271 -5.18 12.87 -25.51
CA SER A 271 -6.31 11.95 -25.52
C SER A 271 -5.95 10.53 -25.97
N ARG A 272 -4.68 10.31 -26.36
CA ARG A 272 -4.24 9.05 -26.96
C ARG A 272 -2.91 8.56 -26.36
N PRO A 273 -2.86 8.19 -25.07
CA PRO A 273 -1.63 7.79 -24.41
C PRO A 273 -1.16 6.39 -24.79
N ILE A 274 0.16 6.17 -24.68
CA ILE A 274 0.72 4.83 -24.46
C ILE A 274 0.82 4.60 -22.95
N VAL A 275 0.32 3.46 -22.47
CA VAL A 275 0.25 3.13 -21.03
C VAL A 275 1.17 1.95 -20.72
N PHE A 276 2.10 2.18 -19.84
CA PHE A 276 3.05 1.19 -19.34
C PHE A 276 2.62 0.74 -17.94
N TYR A 277 2.39 -0.56 -17.77
CA TYR A 277 1.90 -1.15 -16.52
C TYR A 277 2.55 -2.50 -16.25
N ASN A 278 2.37 -3.08 -15.06
CA ASN A 278 2.79 -4.45 -14.73
C ASN A 278 1.57 -5.36 -14.62
N SER A 279 1.43 -6.32 -15.54
CA SER A 279 0.30 -7.26 -15.56
C SER A 279 0.29 -8.23 -14.37
N GLN A 280 1.39 -8.36 -13.64
CA GLN A 280 1.50 -9.23 -12.46
C GLN A 280 1.19 -8.50 -11.14
N SER A 281 1.00 -7.19 -11.16
CA SER A 281 0.76 -6.36 -9.99
C SER A 281 -0.71 -5.97 -9.88
N SER A 282 -1.37 -6.33 -8.76
CA SER A 282 -2.76 -5.95 -8.49
C SER A 282 -2.95 -4.43 -8.49
N TYR A 283 -2.00 -3.67 -7.94
CA TYR A 283 -1.97 -2.21 -7.99
C TYR A 283 -1.94 -1.69 -9.43
N SER A 284 -0.93 -2.12 -10.18
CA SER A 284 -0.67 -1.58 -11.52
C SER A 284 -1.80 -1.88 -12.49
N LYS A 285 -2.38 -3.08 -12.43
CA LYS A 285 -3.58 -3.47 -13.20
C LYS A 285 -4.79 -2.63 -12.82
N SER A 286 -5.10 -2.55 -11.54
CA SER A 286 -6.25 -1.82 -11.03
C SER A 286 -6.20 -0.34 -11.45
N LEU A 287 -5.05 0.31 -11.32
CA LEU A 287 -4.86 1.71 -11.73
C LEU A 287 -4.95 1.88 -13.25
N GLN A 288 -4.36 0.95 -14.02
CA GLN A 288 -4.45 0.93 -15.49
C GLN A 288 -5.90 0.82 -15.95
N GLU A 289 -6.68 -0.09 -15.35
CA GLU A 289 -8.09 -0.30 -15.67
C GLU A 289 -8.94 0.93 -15.35
N ALA A 290 -8.76 1.52 -14.16
CA ALA A 290 -9.47 2.72 -13.72
C ALA A 290 -9.14 3.93 -14.62
N PHE A 291 -7.87 4.12 -14.96
CA PHE A 291 -7.41 5.17 -15.88
C PHE A 291 -8.03 4.98 -17.27
N SER A 292 -7.90 3.79 -17.86
CA SER A 292 -8.37 3.51 -19.22
C SER A 292 -9.89 3.60 -19.35
N THR A 293 -10.61 3.17 -18.30
CA THR A 293 -12.07 3.28 -18.24
C THR A 293 -12.52 4.73 -18.25
N THR A 294 -11.93 5.56 -17.38
CA THR A 294 -12.27 6.99 -17.32
C THR A 294 -11.90 7.69 -18.63
N LEU A 295 -10.71 7.42 -19.17
CA LEU A 295 -10.24 7.98 -20.43
C LEU A 295 -11.24 7.67 -21.55
N GLY A 296 -11.67 6.41 -21.69
CA GLY A 296 -12.62 6.00 -22.73
C GLY A 296 -14.00 6.62 -22.58
N LEU A 297 -14.51 6.75 -21.34
CA LEU A 297 -15.80 7.38 -21.04
C LEU A 297 -15.79 8.89 -21.35
N GLU A 298 -14.66 9.55 -21.24
CA GLU A 298 -14.49 10.99 -21.46
C GLU A 298 -13.90 11.34 -22.85
N GLY A 299 -13.91 10.37 -23.79
CA GLY A 299 -13.64 10.59 -25.22
C GLY A 299 -12.18 10.39 -25.67
N GLY A 300 -11.31 9.89 -24.80
CA GLY A 300 -9.96 9.48 -25.17
C GLY A 300 -9.86 8.00 -25.52
N GLN A 301 -8.70 7.56 -26.00
CA GLN A 301 -8.44 6.16 -26.34
C GLN A 301 -6.99 5.80 -26.09
N VAL A 302 -6.73 4.72 -25.36
CA VAL A 302 -5.37 4.18 -25.18
C VAL A 302 -4.81 3.78 -26.55
N ALA A 303 -3.68 4.35 -26.94
CA ALA A 303 -3.00 4.01 -28.19
C ALA A 303 -2.38 2.61 -28.10
N LYS A 304 -1.74 2.31 -26.98
CA LYS A 304 -1.10 1.01 -26.74
C LYS A 304 -1.00 0.74 -25.23
N LEU A 305 -1.22 -0.53 -24.85
CA LEU A 305 -0.88 -1.06 -23.52
C LEU A 305 0.42 -1.85 -23.60
N VAL A 306 1.36 -1.60 -22.69
CA VAL A 306 2.67 -2.23 -22.67
C VAL A 306 2.96 -2.76 -21.28
N ASP A 307 3.29 -4.05 -21.19
CA ASP A 307 3.67 -4.68 -19.94
C ASP A 307 5.16 -4.42 -19.63
N LEU A 308 5.41 -3.71 -18.55
CA LEU A 308 6.76 -3.38 -18.06
C LEU A 308 7.58 -4.61 -17.63
N SER A 309 6.92 -5.72 -17.36
CA SER A 309 7.58 -6.98 -16.96
C SER A 309 8.07 -7.82 -18.14
N GLN A 310 7.74 -7.41 -19.37
CA GLN A 310 8.00 -8.21 -20.57
C GLN A 310 8.95 -7.51 -21.54
N GLY A 311 9.90 -8.26 -22.10
CA GLY A 311 10.72 -7.85 -23.22
C GLY A 311 11.53 -6.55 -23.01
N ASN A 312 11.46 -5.64 -23.97
CA ASN A 312 12.04 -4.29 -23.91
C ASN A 312 10.93 -3.23 -24.01
N PRO A 313 10.25 -2.89 -22.90
CA PRO A 313 9.10 -2.00 -22.95
C PRO A 313 9.43 -0.60 -23.48
N ALA A 314 10.63 -0.10 -23.26
CA ALA A 314 11.04 1.21 -23.74
C ALA A 314 11.02 1.32 -25.28
N ALA A 315 11.35 0.23 -26.00
CA ALA A 315 11.31 0.22 -27.45
C ALA A 315 9.90 0.40 -28.02
N GLU A 316 8.86 0.04 -27.26
CA GLU A 316 7.46 0.15 -27.65
C GLU A 316 6.95 1.60 -27.74
N LEU A 317 7.73 2.55 -27.22
CA LEU A 317 7.43 3.98 -27.34
C LEU A 317 7.51 4.47 -28.79
N GLN A 318 8.48 3.92 -29.55
CA GLN A 318 8.69 4.34 -30.94
C GLN A 318 7.54 3.86 -31.84
N GLY A 319 7.04 4.76 -32.68
CA GLY A 319 5.96 4.43 -33.62
C GLY A 319 4.58 4.15 -32.98
N SER A 320 4.41 4.39 -31.68
CA SER A 320 3.15 4.19 -30.97
C SER A 320 2.03 5.13 -31.46
N GLY A 321 2.38 6.29 -32.02
CA GLY A 321 1.43 7.35 -32.39
C GLY A 321 0.71 7.94 -31.17
N ALA A 322 1.28 7.77 -29.97
CA ALA A 322 0.75 8.33 -28.73
C ALA A 322 1.04 9.83 -28.61
N ASP A 323 0.18 10.54 -27.89
CA ASP A 323 0.33 11.95 -27.55
C ASP A 323 0.77 12.19 -26.10
N ALA A 324 0.81 11.12 -25.28
CA ALA A 324 1.29 11.13 -23.90
C ALA A 324 1.82 9.75 -23.50
N VAL A 325 2.63 9.71 -22.44
CA VAL A 325 3.14 8.50 -21.78
C VAL A 325 2.51 8.40 -20.38
N VAL A 326 1.94 7.25 -20.04
CA VAL A 326 1.43 6.98 -18.71
C VAL A 326 2.23 5.83 -18.09
N LEU A 327 2.88 6.08 -16.94
CA LEU A 327 3.74 5.13 -16.23
C LEU A 327 3.06 4.66 -14.93
N LEU A 328 2.72 3.41 -14.87
CA LEU A 328 2.05 2.79 -13.74
C LEU A 328 2.87 1.59 -13.19
N PRO A 329 4.17 1.75 -12.90
CA PRO A 329 4.98 0.67 -12.37
C PRO A 329 4.63 0.35 -10.92
N ASP A 330 4.96 -0.87 -10.51
CA ASP A 330 5.17 -1.23 -9.11
C ASP A 330 6.66 -1.21 -8.74
N SER A 331 7.04 -1.77 -7.58
CA SER A 331 8.45 -1.84 -7.19
C SER A 331 9.30 -2.70 -8.12
N ALA A 332 8.74 -3.80 -8.62
CA ALA A 332 9.47 -4.75 -9.48
C ALA A 332 9.77 -4.18 -10.88
N THR A 333 8.90 -3.33 -11.40
CA THR A 333 9.01 -2.78 -12.75
C THR A 333 9.41 -1.29 -12.78
N PHE A 334 9.79 -0.75 -11.62
CA PHE A 334 10.12 0.67 -11.49
C PHE A 334 11.30 1.09 -12.39
N ASP A 335 12.37 0.30 -12.45
CA ASP A 335 13.54 0.63 -13.27
C ASP A 335 13.23 0.57 -14.78
N ALA A 336 12.33 -0.32 -15.20
CA ALA A 336 11.85 -0.34 -16.58
C ALA A 336 11.05 0.93 -16.93
N ALA A 337 10.23 1.44 -16.00
CA ALA A 337 9.53 2.70 -16.19
C ALA A 337 10.49 3.92 -16.26
N ILE A 338 11.56 3.93 -15.47
CA ILE A 338 12.61 4.94 -15.57
C ILE A 338 13.28 4.89 -16.95
N ALA A 339 13.59 3.70 -17.48
CA ALA A 339 14.16 3.56 -18.82
C ALA A 339 13.23 4.10 -19.90
N VAL A 340 11.90 3.90 -19.78
CA VAL A 340 10.90 4.51 -20.68
C VAL A 340 10.98 6.04 -20.63
N ALA A 341 11.03 6.62 -19.42
CA ALA A 341 11.12 8.07 -19.26
C ALA A 341 12.42 8.65 -19.83
N GLN A 342 13.54 7.96 -19.65
CA GLN A 342 14.83 8.34 -20.21
C GLN A 342 14.83 8.29 -21.75
N LEU A 343 14.23 7.26 -22.35
CA LEU A 343 14.11 7.16 -23.81
C LEU A 343 13.14 8.20 -24.37
N ASN A 344 12.06 8.49 -23.65
CA ASN A 344 11.12 9.57 -24.01
C ASN A 344 11.81 10.96 -24.04
N ASN A 345 12.73 11.19 -23.13
CA ASN A 345 13.58 12.38 -23.07
C ASN A 345 12.82 13.70 -23.32
N GLY A 346 11.64 13.84 -22.72
CA GLY A 346 10.80 15.03 -22.82
C GLY A 346 10.04 15.20 -24.15
N GLN A 347 10.03 14.20 -25.03
CA GLN A 347 9.31 14.30 -26.33
C GLN A 347 7.79 14.27 -26.13
N LEU A 348 7.29 13.48 -25.22
CA LEU A 348 5.88 13.41 -24.86
C LEU A 348 5.72 13.75 -23.37
N PRO A 349 4.59 14.39 -22.97
CA PRO A 349 4.27 14.56 -21.57
C PRO A 349 4.13 13.21 -20.86
N ILE A 350 4.65 13.12 -19.62
CA ILE A 350 4.60 11.91 -18.80
C ILE A 350 3.64 12.12 -17.63
N LEU A 351 2.76 11.15 -17.41
CA LEU A 351 1.92 11.06 -16.21
C LEU A 351 2.25 9.75 -15.48
N ALA A 352 2.18 9.73 -14.15
CA ALA A 352 2.48 8.53 -13.38
C ALA A 352 1.58 8.38 -12.13
N GLY A 353 1.44 7.13 -11.68
CA GLY A 353 0.77 6.80 -10.44
C GLY A 353 1.60 7.11 -9.19
N ASP A 354 0.99 6.99 -8.01
CA ASP A 354 1.57 7.31 -6.71
C ASP A 354 2.79 6.45 -6.32
N ALA A 355 2.91 5.23 -6.88
CA ALA A 355 4.10 4.39 -6.69
C ALA A 355 5.36 5.01 -7.31
N PHE A 356 5.20 5.93 -8.28
CA PHE A 356 6.30 6.65 -8.89
C PHE A 356 6.86 7.78 -7.99
N TYR A 357 6.06 8.24 -6.99
CA TYR A 357 6.50 9.25 -6.03
C TYR A 357 7.48 8.65 -5.02
N ARG A 358 8.75 8.66 -5.36
CA ARG A 358 9.88 8.19 -4.52
C ARG A 358 11.15 8.93 -4.89
N ILE A 359 12.08 9.03 -3.93
CA ILE A 359 13.36 9.72 -4.12
C ILE A 359 14.18 9.10 -5.25
N GLU A 360 14.10 7.79 -5.42
CA GLU A 360 14.80 7.03 -6.46
C GLU A 360 14.36 7.46 -7.86
N ALA A 361 13.13 7.92 -8.06
CA ALA A 361 12.67 8.47 -9.33
C ALA A 361 13.48 9.71 -9.69
N LEU A 362 13.60 10.65 -8.77
CA LEU A 362 14.36 11.88 -8.97
C LEU A 362 15.86 11.61 -9.17
N GLN A 363 16.44 10.66 -8.43
CA GLN A 363 17.84 10.27 -8.52
C GLN A 363 18.19 9.61 -9.86
N LYS A 364 17.36 8.65 -10.30
CA LYS A 364 17.61 7.85 -11.51
C LYS A 364 17.15 8.54 -12.78
N GLY A 365 16.01 9.22 -12.73
CA GLY A 365 15.41 9.86 -13.89
C GLY A 365 15.94 11.27 -14.15
N GLY A 366 16.24 12.03 -13.08
CA GLY A 366 16.85 13.37 -13.20
C GLY A 366 16.09 14.27 -14.16
N ALA A 367 16.83 14.88 -15.10
CA ALA A 367 16.28 15.82 -16.08
C ALA A 367 15.23 15.20 -17.03
N SER A 368 15.29 13.88 -17.30
CA SER A 368 14.34 13.21 -18.18
C SER A 368 12.92 13.14 -17.60
N LEU A 369 12.77 13.38 -16.29
CA LEU A 369 11.47 13.45 -15.62
C LEU A 369 10.92 14.87 -15.49
N THR A 370 11.64 15.92 -15.92
CA THR A 370 11.14 17.29 -15.80
C THR A 370 9.78 17.44 -16.51
N GLY A 371 8.79 17.98 -15.81
CA GLY A 371 7.42 18.09 -16.30
C GLY A 371 6.55 16.85 -16.09
N THR A 372 7.11 15.73 -15.58
CA THR A 372 6.31 14.54 -15.24
C THR A 372 5.30 14.88 -14.14
N VAL A 373 4.03 14.58 -14.39
CA VAL A 373 2.94 14.76 -13.41
C VAL A 373 2.66 13.44 -12.71
N VAL A 374 2.64 13.47 -11.38
CA VAL A 374 2.44 12.27 -10.53
C VAL A 374 1.26 12.50 -9.59
N THR A 375 0.39 11.51 -9.44
CA THR A 375 -0.64 11.52 -8.41
C THR A 375 -0.07 11.20 -7.05
N VAL A 376 -0.54 11.89 -6.00
CA VAL A 376 -0.19 11.58 -4.61
C VAL A 376 -1.39 11.83 -3.69
N PRO A 377 -1.57 11.02 -2.63
CA PRO A 377 -2.66 11.26 -1.67
C PRO A 377 -2.36 12.40 -0.68
N TRP A 378 -1.12 12.80 -0.55
CA TRP A 378 -0.66 13.85 0.38
C TRP A 378 0.70 14.41 -0.05
N HIS A 379 0.94 15.68 0.28
CA HIS A 379 2.25 16.32 0.06
C HIS A 379 2.56 17.33 1.19
N PRO A 380 3.82 17.41 1.68
CA PRO A 380 4.16 18.29 2.81
C PRO A 380 3.88 19.78 2.56
N LEU A 381 3.97 20.25 1.31
CA LEU A 381 3.68 21.65 0.94
C LEU A 381 2.16 21.97 0.89
N LYS A 382 1.29 20.96 0.87
CA LYS A 382 -0.19 21.11 0.93
C LYS A 382 -0.77 20.62 2.26
N SER A 383 0.12 20.15 3.17
CA SER A 383 -0.29 19.69 4.50
C SER A 383 -0.70 20.88 5.36
N THR A 384 -1.79 20.70 6.13
CA THR A 384 -2.10 21.63 7.23
C THR A 384 -1.08 21.43 8.36
N PRO A 385 -0.50 22.53 8.90
CA PRO A 385 0.27 22.42 10.13
C PRO A 385 -0.62 21.84 11.25
N PRO A 386 -0.17 20.94 12.15
CA PRO A 386 1.22 20.81 12.59
C PRO A 386 1.95 19.55 12.11
N PHE A 387 1.27 18.55 11.46
CA PHE A 387 1.86 17.24 11.19
C PHE A 387 3.20 17.31 10.42
N ALA A 388 3.25 18.00 9.26
CA ALA A 388 4.47 18.08 8.46
C ALA A 388 5.64 18.69 9.25
N GLN A 389 5.38 19.72 10.05
CA GLN A 389 6.40 20.36 10.88
C GLN A 389 6.89 19.46 12.02
N THR A 390 5.96 18.79 12.72
CA THR A 390 6.29 17.84 13.80
C THR A 390 7.12 16.67 13.25
N SER A 391 6.70 16.10 12.11
CA SER A 391 7.40 15.00 11.44
C SER A 391 8.80 15.41 10.99
N SER A 392 8.94 16.57 10.34
CA SER A 392 10.24 17.09 9.92
C SER A 392 11.16 17.32 11.15
N GLY A 393 10.61 17.87 12.24
CA GLY A 393 11.30 18.03 13.51
C GLY A 393 11.76 16.69 14.13
N LEU A 394 10.93 15.64 14.06
CA LEU A 394 11.21 14.32 14.63
C LEU A 394 12.24 13.55 13.80
N TRP A 395 12.09 13.54 12.47
CA TRP A 395 12.86 12.71 11.56
C TRP A 395 14.07 13.40 10.94
N GLY A 396 14.17 14.73 11.08
CA GLY A 396 15.31 15.52 10.58
C GLY A 396 15.20 15.94 9.11
N GLY A 397 14.03 15.81 8.51
CA GLY A 397 13.74 16.17 7.13
C GLY A 397 12.29 15.95 6.78
N ASP A 398 11.90 16.27 5.55
CA ASP A 398 10.55 16.03 5.07
C ASP A 398 10.22 14.53 5.06
N VAL A 399 8.95 14.23 5.31
CA VAL A 399 8.39 12.90 5.15
C VAL A 399 7.48 12.87 3.93
N ASN A 400 7.21 11.68 3.41
CA ASN A 400 6.31 11.54 2.28
C ASN A 400 4.90 11.06 2.70
N TRP A 401 4.04 10.85 1.71
CA TRP A 401 2.66 10.45 1.93
C TRP A 401 2.51 9.09 2.64
N ARG A 402 3.47 8.16 2.50
CA ARG A 402 3.42 6.86 3.19
C ARG A 402 3.52 7.04 4.71
N THR A 403 4.38 7.96 5.15
CA THR A 403 4.50 8.33 6.57
C THR A 403 3.21 9.00 7.06
N ALA A 404 2.63 9.92 6.27
CA ALA A 404 1.41 10.61 6.63
C ALA A 404 0.22 9.64 6.76
N LEU A 405 0.06 8.72 5.81
CA LEU A 405 -1.07 7.79 5.81
C LEU A 405 -0.93 6.65 6.81
N SER A 406 0.29 6.18 7.10
CA SER A 406 0.48 5.20 8.18
C SER A 406 0.28 5.80 9.56
N TYR A 407 0.59 7.10 9.74
CA TYR A 407 0.17 7.87 10.91
C TYR A 407 -1.36 7.93 11.00
N ASP A 408 -2.05 8.26 9.91
CA ASP A 408 -3.52 8.30 9.84
C ASP A 408 -4.15 6.95 10.19
N ALA A 409 -3.58 5.85 9.70
CA ALA A 409 -4.06 4.50 10.02
C ALA A 409 -3.95 4.17 11.52
N PHE A 410 -2.85 4.58 12.16
CA PHE A 410 -2.69 4.44 13.61
C PHE A 410 -3.71 5.28 14.38
N GLN A 411 -3.89 6.54 13.97
CA GLN A 411 -4.87 7.45 14.61
C GLN A 411 -6.30 6.92 14.49
N ALA A 412 -6.66 6.33 13.35
CA ALA A 412 -7.97 5.70 13.16
C ALA A 412 -8.16 4.49 14.09
N LEU A 413 -7.19 3.57 14.18
CA LEU A 413 -7.25 2.44 15.12
C LEU A 413 -7.32 2.90 16.57
N SER A 414 -6.51 3.87 16.95
CA SER A 414 -6.49 4.44 18.32
C SER A 414 -7.81 5.10 18.68
N SER A 415 -8.40 5.87 17.77
CA SER A 415 -9.71 6.50 17.95
C SER A 415 -10.82 5.45 18.03
N ALA A 416 -10.81 4.45 17.15
CA ALA A 416 -11.80 3.37 17.16
C ALA A 416 -11.73 2.53 18.43
N ARG A 417 -10.52 2.27 18.96
CA ARG A 417 -10.32 1.66 20.28
C ARG A 417 -11.02 2.45 21.39
N THR A 418 -10.88 3.79 21.36
CA THR A 418 -11.49 4.67 22.36
C THR A 418 -13.01 4.67 22.23
N VAL A 419 -13.56 4.78 21.02
CA VAL A 419 -15.01 4.70 20.75
C VAL A 419 -15.58 3.35 21.16
N GLY A 420 -14.87 2.25 20.91
CA GLY A 420 -15.26 0.90 21.30
C GLY A 420 -15.03 0.58 22.80
N ASN A 421 -14.47 1.52 23.58
CA ASN A 421 -14.10 1.32 25.00
C ASN A 421 -13.21 0.09 25.23
N VAL A 422 -12.29 -0.21 24.29
CA VAL A 422 -11.44 -1.40 24.34
C VAL A 422 -10.25 -1.18 25.27
N THR A 423 -10.12 -2.05 26.26
CA THR A 423 -9.07 -2.04 27.29
C THR A 423 -8.06 -3.17 27.08
N PRO A 424 -6.84 -3.10 27.67
CA PRO A 424 -5.87 -4.18 27.59
C PRO A 424 -6.41 -5.53 28.10
N ALA A 425 -7.32 -5.54 29.07
CA ALA A 425 -7.90 -6.77 29.61
C ALA A 425 -8.79 -7.53 28.60
N GLN A 426 -9.36 -6.83 27.61
CA GLN A 426 -10.21 -7.45 26.60
C GLN A 426 -9.39 -8.08 25.46
N GLY A 427 -8.19 -7.56 25.14
CA GLY A 427 -7.34 -8.11 24.09
C GLY A 427 -8.12 -8.43 22.80
N GLN A 428 -8.03 -9.67 22.34
CA GLN A 428 -8.72 -10.14 21.12
C GLN A 428 -10.24 -9.91 21.13
N GLN A 429 -10.89 -9.97 22.30
CA GLN A 429 -12.35 -9.76 22.41
C GLN A 429 -12.76 -8.33 22.03
N GLY A 430 -11.84 -7.37 22.13
CA GLY A 430 -12.08 -5.98 21.73
C GLY A 430 -12.06 -5.73 20.22
N ARG A 431 -11.57 -6.67 19.38
CA ARG A 431 -11.41 -6.48 17.92
C ARG A 431 -12.72 -6.15 17.22
N ALA A 432 -13.79 -6.88 17.56
CA ALA A 432 -15.11 -6.66 16.97
C ALA A 432 -15.62 -5.25 17.26
N ALA A 433 -15.42 -4.72 18.48
CA ALA A 433 -15.83 -3.37 18.85
C ALA A 433 -15.03 -2.31 18.06
N ILE A 434 -13.73 -2.53 17.82
CA ILE A 434 -12.90 -1.64 16.98
C ILE A 434 -13.40 -1.66 15.53
N GLY A 435 -13.64 -2.83 14.95
CA GLY A 435 -14.17 -2.96 13.58
C GLY A 435 -15.53 -2.26 13.42
N GLN A 436 -16.44 -2.46 14.38
CA GLN A 436 -17.74 -1.78 14.41
C GLN A 436 -17.62 -0.27 14.55
N ALA A 437 -16.69 0.22 15.38
CA ALA A 437 -16.43 1.64 15.51
C ALA A 437 -15.93 2.26 14.19
N LEU A 438 -14.96 1.60 13.50
CA LEU A 438 -14.45 2.04 12.21
C LEU A 438 -15.54 2.07 11.12
N ALA A 439 -16.42 1.06 11.10
CA ALA A 439 -17.52 0.96 10.13
C ALA A 439 -18.72 1.85 10.50
N GLY A 440 -18.73 2.44 11.70
CA GLY A 440 -19.85 3.21 12.22
C GLY A 440 -20.08 4.51 11.42
N GLN A 441 -21.36 4.81 11.13
CA GLN A 441 -21.74 6.11 10.55
C GLN A 441 -21.33 7.22 11.51
N GLY A 442 -20.58 8.21 10.99
CA GLY A 442 -20.08 9.32 11.78
C GLY A 442 -18.77 9.04 12.53
N PHE A 443 -18.14 7.88 12.32
CA PHE A 443 -16.76 7.71 12.81
C PHE A 443 -15.86 8.80 12.25
N SER A 444 -15.09 9.42 13.13
CA SER A 444 -14.11 10.43 12.74
C SER A 444 -12.90 10.37 13.65
N ALA A 445 -11.72 10.34 13.06
CA ALA A 445 -10.44 10.51 13.73
C ALA A 445 -9.69 11.70 13.12
N ASN A 446 -8.80 12.33 13.88
CA ASN A 446 -7.94 13.40 13.37
C ASN A 446 -6.62 12.83 12.87
N GLY A 447 -6.27 13.12 11.63
CA GLY A 447 -5.04 12.66 11.00
C GLY A 447 -4.21 13.77 10.38
N SER A 448 -3.11 13.38 9.75
CA SER A 448 -2.20 14.26 9.00
C SER A 448 -2.86 14.89 7.76
N THR A 449 -3.86 14.21 7.22
CA THR A 449 -4.62 14.58 6.03
C THR A 449 -5.99 15.18 6.37
N GLY A 450 -6.23 15.56 7.65
CA GLY A 450 -7.51 16.04 8.16
C GLY A 450 -8.37 14.93 8.76
N ALA A 451 -9.69 15.08 8.72
CA ALA A 451 -10.61 14.10 9.28
C ALA A 451 -10.55 12.77 8.53
N ILE A 452 -10.53 11.67 9.30
CA ILE A 452 -10.50 10.29 8.77
C ILE A 452 -11.87 9.67 9.07
N GLY A 453 -12.58 9.28 8.01
CA GLY A 453 -13.81 8.51 8.07
C GLY A 453 -13.85 7.51 6.93
N PHE A 454 -14.67 6.47 7.08
CA PHE A 454 -14.74 5.39 6.10
C PHE A 454 -16.14 5.29 5.49
N LEU A 455 -16.17 4.94 4.21
CA LEU A 455 -17.37 4.54 3.50
C LEU A 455 -17.77 3.09 3.92
N PRO A 456 -18.99 2.64 3.65
CA PRO A 456 -19.39 1.25 3.91
C PRO A 456 -18.48 0.20 3.25
N SER A 457 -17.80 0.54 2.16
CA SER A 457 -16.79 -0.30 1.50
C SER A 457 -15.46 -0.43 2.27
N GLY A 458 -15.25 0.34 3.34
CA GLY A 458 -13.97 0.47 4.02
C GLY A 458 -13.02 1.50 3.38
N ASP A 459 -13.43 2.12 2.29
CA ASP A 459 -12.64 3.15 1.61
C ASP A 459 -12.73 4.49 2.33
N ARG A 460 -11.63 5.23 2.31
CA ARG A 460 -11.65 6.64 2.64
C ARG A 460 -12.03 7.49 1.43
N ASN A 461 -13.01 8.36 1.59
CA ASN A 461 -13.27 9.41 0.61
C ASN A 461 -12.26 10.55 0.81
N ALA A 462 -11.16 10.52 0.06
CA ALA A 462 -10.08 11.50 0.16
C ALA A 462 -9.67 12.01 -1.23
N THR A 463 -9.13 13.24 -1.24
CA THR A 463 -8.68 13.91 -2.46
C THR A 463 -7.35 13.35 -2.93
N VAL A 464 -7.17 13.25 -4.25
CA VAL A 464 -5.89 12.96 -4.91
C VAL A 464 -5.28 14.28 -5.37
N LEU A 465 -4.02 14.51 -5.01
CA LEU A 465 -3.24 15.68 -5.44
C LEU A 465 -2.41 15.31 -6.67
N LEU A 466 -2.07 16.34 -7.46
CA LEU A 466 -1.11 16.23 -8.52
C LEU A 466 0.15 17.00 -8.15
N VAL A 467 1.31 16.40 -8.42
CA VAL A 467 2.62 17.03 -8.28
C VAL A 467 3.36 16.93 -9.61
N GLU A 468 4.22 17.90 -9.88
CA GLU A 468 5.05 17.94 -11.08
C GLU A 468 6.52 17.89 -10.70
N VAL A 469 7.33 17.15 -11.45
CA VAL A 469 8.79 17.13 -11.26
C VAL A 469 9.39 18.40 -11.84
N LYS A 470 10.05 19.18 -10.98
CA LYS A 470 10.72 20.44 -11.33
C LYS A 470 12.16 20.49 -10.82
N PRO A 471 13.05 21.25 -11.46
CA PRO A 471 14.34 21.57 -10.84
C PRO A 471 14.12 22.20 -9.46
N GLY A 472 14.87 21.72 -8.46
CA GLY A 472 14.73 22.16 -7.08
C GLY A 472 15.77 21.52 -6.16
N SER A 473 15.86 22.00 -4.92
CA SER A 473 16.90 21.59 -3.97
C SER A 473 16.36 20.92 -2.69
N ARG A 474 15.03 20.84 -2.54
CA ARG A 474 14.39 20.35 -1.32
C ARG A 474 14.65 18.86 -1.08
N SER A 475 14.62 18.06 -2.13
CA SER A 475 14.91 16.62 -2.06
C SER A 475 16.40 16.29 -1.93
N GLY A 476 17.28 17.26 -2.23
CA GLY A 476 18.73 17.03 -2.32
C GLY A 476 19.21 16.36 -3.61
N THR A 477 18.31 16.10 -4.58
CA THR A 477 18.66 15.41 -5.83
C THR A 477 18.88 16.37 -7.01
N GLY A 478 18.56 17.64 -6.86
CA GLY A 478 18.50 18.64 -7.94
C GLY A 478 17.11 18.77 -8.57
N PHE A 479 16.16 17.91 -8.21
CA PHE A 479 14.77 17.92 -8.66
C PHE A 479 13.83 17.69 -7.49
N ASP A 480 12.63 18.26 -7.54
CA ASP A 480 11.60 18.14 -6.52
C ASP A 480 10.25 17.78 -7.14
N PHE A 481 9.40 17.08 -6.39
CA PHE A 481 7.99 16.97 -6.66
C PHE A 481 7.30 18.23 -6.11
N VAL A 482 6.67 19.02 -6.98
CA VAL A 482 6.03 20.29 -6.62
C VAL A 482 4.53 20.20 -6.85
N PRO A 483 3.67 20.41 -5.84
CA PRO A 483 2.23 20.37 -6.03
C PRO A 483 1.75 21.34 -7.13
N LEU A 484 0.85 20.85 -7.98
CA LEU A 484 0.11 21.71 -8.89
C LEU A 484 -0.89 22.58 -8.12
N PRO A 485 -1.29 23.72 -8.67
CA PRO A 485 -2.24 24.67 -8.06
C PRO A 485 -3.56 24.05 -7.62
#